data_f2b463368c98d9f9f1ea1be7b5d7003e
#
_entry.id   f2b463368c98d9f9f1ea1be7b5d7003e
#
_cell.length_a   1.000
_cell.length_b   1.000
_cell.length_c   1.000
_cell.angle_alpha   90.00
_cell.angle_beta   90.00
_cell.angle_gamma   90.00
#
_symmetry.space_group_name_H-M   'P 1'
#
loop_
_entity.id
_entity.type
_entity.pdbx_description
1 polymer ?
#
loop_
_entity_poly.entity_id
_entity_poly.type
_entity_poly.pdbx_seq_one_letter_code
_entity_poly.pdbx_strand_id
1 'polypeptide(L)'
;MTPNSDYGRSTRSSTESTKIFYGVDIIVSTILQILNHTNTIHVCVDETTPSLMTEMDVLKEGFVAAKKRGVKLRCITEITKSNLSYCKQMLTMVDELRHLDGIKSNLYLNDIGCLSPATIHEKGVPASKGIYSDIKEVVEHQLCLFETLWNVSVPGEQRIEQLDEGIEHEFFQVISNQKKVSQVFTHIVESMENEALILIPTDRIMIGLDKLGIIKNIIKTSMEKEATIKIICPVSEKNIKLINKINEEAPSIKILNAENNSFFCICIIDRIKILGIEVRHSDTDSFSKAIDFALYSNRKLAVNSFRSIFDILWNERVLNEKLKANDKAQKDFINIAAHELRTPIQPIIGLSEVLRQRKLEGQLQQDKILDTIIRNAKRVQNLSEDLLDVARIESNSLSLKKEKFNLNQLILNAITDSRNYIASENMSSNNNNINIEPIFKEKVDIYLEADKNRINQVILNLLVNAIRFTKKGTITITIETKEREYDDVGDKVVVIAIKDSGTGIAAKIFPKLFTKFASVSQGGTGLGLFISKNIIEAHGGRMWAENNQNDNGATFSFSLPTATHANNDISRVPYRQRQW
;
A
#
# COMPACT_ATOMS: atom_id res chain seq x y z
N MET A 1 -15.60 -62.64 -70.54
CA MET A 1 -16.98 -62.20 -70.23
C MET A 1 -16.83 -60.94 -69.41
N THR A 2 -16.95 -59.81 -70.04
CA THR A 2 -17.04 -58.47 -69.47
C THR A 2 -18.48 -58.06 -69.32
N PRO A 3 -18.89 -57.36 -68.27
CA PRO A 3 -20.03 -56.46 -68.41
C PRO A 3 -19.56 -54.99 -68.38
N ASN A 4 -19.86 -54.32 -69.48
CA ASN A 4 -20.00 -52.90 -69.59
C ASN A 4 -21.00 -52.38 -68.53
N SER A 5 -20.62 -51.34 -67.80
CA SER A 5 -21.56 -50.43 -67.14
C SER A 5 -21.28 -49.01 -67.62
N ASP A 6 -22.08 -48.57 -68.56
CA ASP A 6 -22.27 -47.18 -68.91
C ASP A 6 -22.65 -46.37 -67.70
N TYR A 7 -21.77 -45.53 -67.20
CA TYR A 7 -22.15 -44.42 -66.36
C TYR A 7 -22.40 -43.18 -67.20
N GLY A 8 -23.64 -42.82 -67.23
CA GLY A 8 -24.17 -41.67 -67.98
C GLY A 8 -23.35 -40.40 -67.72
N ARG A 9 -22.82 -39.83 -68.78
CA ARG A 9 -22.37 -38.48 -68.84
C ARG A 9 -23.56 -37.54 -68.69
N SER A 10 -23.81 -37.05 -67.45
CA SER A 10 -24.56 -35.85 -67.21
C SER A 10 -23.73 -34.68 -67.74
N THR A 11 -24.18 -34.10 -68.83
CA THR A 11 -23.68 -32.84 -69.37
C THR A 11 -24.04 -31.71 -68.41
N ARG A 12 -23.17 -31.42 -67.43
CA ARG A 12 -23.18 -30.17 -66.70
C ARG A 12 -22.49 -29.10 -67.55
N SER A 13 -23.24 -28.24 -68.19
CA SER A 13 -22.78 -26.98 -68.71
C SER A 13 -22.80 -25.95 -67.59
N SER A 14 -21.79 -25.91 -66.77
CA SER A 14 -21.50 -24.78 -65.90
C SER A 14 -19.98 -24.65 -65.82
N THR A 15 -19.48 -23.55 -66.27
CA THR A 15 -18.08 -23.17 -66.22
C THR A 15 -17.66 -22.71 -64.81
N GLU A 16 -18.00 -23.48 -63.79
CA GLU A 16 -17.55 -23.24 -62.43
C GLU A 16 -16.02 -23.24 -62.40
N SER A 17 -15.39 -22.18 -61.89
CA SER A 17 -13.96 -21.99 -61.95
C SER A 17 -13.42 -21.14 -60.79
N THR A 18 -12.17 -21.42 -60.44
CA THR A 18 -11.40 -20.49 -59.58
C THR A 18 -10.42 -19.74 -60.47
N LYS A 19 -10.41 -18.41 -60.34
CA LYS A 19 -9.54 -17.50 -61.16
C LYS A 19 -8.76 -16.58 -60.26
N ILE A 20 -7.52 -16.28 -60.69
CA ILE A 20 -6.70 -15.24 -60.06
C ILE A 20 -6.84 -13.99 -60.92
N PHE A 21 -7.25 -12.89 -60.26
CA PHE A 21 -7.40 -11.60 -60.91
C PHE A 21 -6.17 -10.71 -60.58
N TYR A 22 -5.77 -9.90 -61.55
CA TYR A 22 -4.71 -8.92 -61.46
C TYR A 22 -5.22 -7.56 -61.92
N GLY A 23 -4.94 -6.52 -61.14
CA GLY A 23 -5.37 -5.15 -61.44
C GLY A 23 -6.51 -4.69 -60.51
N VAL A 24 -6.37 -3.47 -60.00
CA VAL A 24 -7.36 -2.84 -59.10
C VAL A 24 -8.73 -2.76 -59.74
N ASP A 25 -8.83 -2.35 -61.00
CA ASP A 25 -10.08 -2.17 -61.71
C ASP A 25 -10.87 -3.49 -61.87
N ILE A 26 -10.15 -4.62 -62.06
CA ILE A 26 -10.79 -5.94 -62.18
C ILE A 26 -11.32 -6.38 -60.81
N ILE A 27 -10.61 -6.13 -59.74
CA ILE A 27 -11.04 -6.47 -58.38
C ILE A 27 -12.28 -5.64 -58.00
N VAL A 28 -12.21 -4.33 -58.21
CA VAL A 28 -13.35 -3.42 -57.96
C VAL A 28 -14.57 -3.79 -58.76
N SER A 29 -14.42 -4.06 -60.11
CA SER A 29 -15.52 -4.49 -60.92
C SER A 29 -16.12 -5.82 -60.47
N THR A 30 -15.31 -6.75 -60.02
CA THR A 30 -15.78 -8.04 -59.47
C THR A 30 -16.53 -7.85 -58.14
N ILE A 31 -16.06 -6.95 -57.24
CA ILE A 31 -16.82 -6.58 -56.03
C ILE A 31 -18.20 -6.03 -56.43
N LEU A 32 -18.26 -5.12 -57.41
CA LEU A 32 -19.54 -4.57 -57.90
C LEU A 32 -20.44 -5.63 -58.53
N GLN A 33 -19.88 -6.63 -59.21
CA GLN A 33 -20.67 -7.77 -59.71
C GLN A 33 -21.27 -8.59 -58.57
N ILE A 34 -20.49 -8.88 -57.51
CA ILE A 34 -20.97 -9.56 -56.31
C ILE A 34 -22.11 -8.77 -55.66
N LEU A 35 -22.02 -7.43 -55.60
CA LEU A 35 -23.03 -6.54 -55.06
C LEU A 35 -24.33 -6.51 -55.86
N ASN A 36 -24.31 -6.89 -57.17
CA ASN A 36 -25.43 -6.69 -58.05
C ASN A 36 -26.36 -7.90 -58.23
N HIS A 37 -25.98 -9.12 -57.86
CA HIS A 37 -26.69 -10.35 -58.27
C HIS A 37 -27.19 -11.21 -57.11
N THR A 38 -27.57 -10.63 -55.95
CA THR A 38 -27.94 -11.43 -54.79
C THR A 38 -28.86 -10.69 -53.84
N ASN A 39 -29.50 -11.43 -52.91
CA ASN A 39 -30.30 -10.89 -51.84
C ASN A 39 -29.50 -10.63 -50.52
N THR A 40 -28.39 -11.31 -50.35
CA THR A 40 -27.53 -11.16 -49.15
C THR A 40 -26.06 -11.19 -49.52
N ILE A 41 -25.30 -10.27 -48.95
CA ILE A 41 -23.88 -10.15 -49.13
C ILE A 41 -23.16 -10.17 -47.80
N HIS A 42 -22.11 -10.93 -47.71
CA HIS A 42 -21.25 -11.08 -46.54
C HIS A 42 -19.88 -10.50 -46.87
N VAL A 43 -19.44 -9.59 -46.02
CA VAL A 43 -18.13 -8.90 -46.18
C VAL A 43 -17.34 -9.08 -44.90
N CYS A 44 -16.13 -9.59 -45.03
CA CYS A 44 -15.17 -9.66 -43.91
C CYS A 44 -13.90 -8.96 -44.38
N VAL A 45 -13.51 -7.89 -43.67
CA VAL A 45 -12.40 -7.03 -44.13
C VAL A 45 -11.50 -6.61 -42.93
N ASP A 46 -10.22 -6.41 -43.23
CA ASP A 46 -9.23 -5.95 -42.26
C ASP A 46 -9.49 -4.50 -41.80
N GLU A 47 -8.70 -4.01 -40.83
CA GLU A 47 -8.83 -2.66 -40.26
C GLU A 47 -8.58 -1.52 -41.25
N THR A 48 -7.90 -1.78 -42.39
CA THR A 48 -7.52 -0.76 -43.38
C THR A 48 -8.56 -0.58 -44.47
N THR A 49 -9.32 -1.63 -44.80
CA THR A 49 -10.30 -1.65 -45.89
C THR A 49 -11.53 -0.75 -45.69
N PRO A 50 -12.02 -0.45 -44.45
CA PRO A 50 -13.10 0.53 -44.24
C PRO A 50 -12.83 1.89 -44.89
N SER A 51 -11.58 2.36 -44.90
CA SER A 51 -11.23 3.61 -45.59
C SER A 51 -11.46 3.53 -47.12
N LEU A 52 -11.07 2.42 -47.74
CA LEU A 52 -11.29 2.21 -49.18
C LEU A 52 -12.77 2.12 -49.54
N MET A 53 -13.58 1.44 -48.70
CA MET A 53 -15.02 1.28 -48.93
C MET A 53 -15.80 2.62 -48.86
N THR A 54 -15.27 3.58 -48.06
CA THR A 54 -15.95 4.87 -47.83
C THR A 54 -15.36 6.03 -48.63
N GLU A 55 -14.09 5.98 -49.06
CA GLU A 55 -13.39 7.05 -49.79
C GLU A 55 -13.38 6.80 -51.32
N MET A 56 -13.45 5.53 -51.77
CA MET A 56 -13.51 5.21 -53.18
C MET A 56 -14.96 5.32 -53.67
N ASP A 57 -15.31 6.40 -54.39
CA ASP A 57 -16.66 6.71 -54.81
C ASP A 57 -17.38 5.53 -55.51
N VAL A 58 -16.68 4.81 -56.37
CA VAL A 58 -17.23 3.65 -57.10
C VAL A 58 -17.67 2.53 -56.18
N LEU A 59 -16.90 2.21 -55.12
CA LEU A 59 -17.27 1.20 -54.13
C LEU A 59 -18.40 1.72 -53.22
N LYS A 60 -18.29 2.94 -52.75
CA LYS A 60 -19.29 3.59 -51.90
C LYS A 60 -20.65 3.61 -52.60
N GLU A 61 -20.72 4.07 -53.84
CA GLU A 61 -21.93 4.09 -54.63
C GLU A 61 -22.50 2.68 -54.88
N GLY A 62 -21.62 1.69 -55.09
CA GLY A 62 -21.98 0.30 -55.26
C GLY A 62 -22.69 -0.29 -54.02
N PHE A 63 -22.15 -0.07 -52.83
CA PHE A 63 -22.76 -0.51 -51.58
C PHE A 63 -24.10 0.20 -51.29
N VAL A 64 -24.12 1.53 -51.46
CA VAL A 64 -25.36 2.32 -51.27
C VAL A 64 -26.43 1.88 -52.27
N ALA A 65 -26.09 1.62 -53.51
CA ALA A 65 -27.04 1.13 -54.52
C ALA A 65 -27.53 -0.29 -54.19
N ALA A 66 -26.70 -1.18 -53.72
CA ALA A 66 -27.08 -2.52 -53.26
C ALA A 66 -28.08 -2.43 -52.10
N LYS A 67 -27.82 -1.62 -51.10
CA LYS A 67 -28.74 -1.39 -49.97
C LYS A 67 -30.09 -0.82 -50.43
N LYS A 68 -30.08 0.16 -51.33
CA LYS A 68 -31.32 0.72 -51.92
C LYS A 68 -32.16 -0.31 -52.70
N ARG A 69 -31.53 -1.34 -53.26
CA ARG A 69 -32.22 -2.46 -53.93
C ARG A 69 -32.79 -3.49 -52.93
N GLY A 70 -32.55 -3.31 -51.63
CA GLY A 70 -32.99 -4.24 -50.59
C GLY A 70 -32.06 -5.44 -50.38
N VAL A 71 -30.82 -5.37 -50.87
CA VAL A 71 -29.80 -6.39 -50.58
C VAL A 71 -29.35 -6.28 -49.14
N LYS A 72 -29.38 -7.38 -48.38
CA LYS A 72 -28.94 -7.41 -46.99
C LYS A 72 -27.40 -7.47 -46.94
N LEU A 73 -26.79 -6.43 -46.35
CA LEU A 73 -25.34 -6.25 -46.26
C LEU A 73 -24.84 -6.50 -44.83
N ARG A 74 -24.13 -7.61 -44.64
CA ARG A 74 -23.51 -8.00 -43.34
C ARG A 74 -22.00 -7.83 -43.43
N CYS A 75 -21.43 -7.01 -42.57
CA CYS A 75 -20.00 -6.70 -42.58
C CYS A 75 -19.34 -6.99 -41.25
N ILE A 76 -18.16 -7.62 -41.27
CA ILE A 76 -17.25 -7.80 -40.13
C ILE A 76 -15.97 -7.05 -40.43
N THR A 77 -15.49 -6.27 -39.46
CA THR A 77 -14.16 -5.62 -39.54
C THR A 77 -13.58 -5.39 -38.15
N GLU A 78 -12.27 -5.19 -38.05
CA GLU A 78 -11.64 -4.72 -36.83
C GLU A 78 -11.85 -3.19 -36.71
N ILE A 79 -12.64 -2.76 -35.70
CA ILE A 79 -12.92 -1.35 -35.44
C ILE A 79 -11.93 -0.81 -34.40
N THR A 80 -11.11 0.14 -34.82
CA THR A 80 -10.03 0.75 -34.02
C THR A 80 -10.19 2.28 -33.96
N LYS A 81 -9.42 2.97 -33.11
CA LYS A 81 -9.41 4.44 -33.09
C LYS A 81 -8.99 5.02 -34.44
N SER A 82 -8.13 4.32 -35.20
CA SER A 82 -7.57 4.79 -36.47
C SER A 82 -8.57 4.76 -37.63
N ASN A 83 -9.57 3.87 -37.58
CA ASN A 83 -10.58 3.73 -38.65
C ASN A 83 -12.01 4.07 -38.19
N LEU A 84 -12.15 4.61 -36.98
CA LEU A 84 -13.45 4.88 -36.35
C LEU A 84 -14.39 5.74 -37.22
N SER A 85 -13.85 6.81 -37.83
CA SER A 85 -14.61 7.70 -38.71
C SER A 85 -15.17 6.99 -39.94
N TYR A 86 -14.42 6.05 -40.52
CA TYR A 86 -14.84 5.24 -41.65
C TYR A 86 -15.88 4.20 -41.25
N CYS A 87 -15.71 3.55 -40.10
CA CYS A 87 -16.68 2.60 -39.58
C CYS A 87 -18.03 3.26 -39.26
N LYS A 88 -18.03 4.51 -38.76
CA LYS A 88 -19.26 5.31 -38.61
C LYS A 88 -19.96 5.57 -39.93
N GLN A 89 -19.23 5.86 -41.01
CA GLN A 89 -19.81 6.01 -42.34
C GLN A 89 -20.37 4.68 -42.87
N MET A 90 -19.66 3.56 -42.64
CA MET A 90 -20.11 2.23 -43.03
C MET A 90 -21.47 1.86 -42.43
N LEU A 91 -21.81 2.29 -41.22
CA LEU A 91 -23.14 2.07 -40.61
C LEU A 91 -24.29 2.62 -41.48
N THR A 92 -24.01 3.65 -42.29
CA THR A 92 -25.01 4.17 -43.23
C THR A 92 -25.13 3.34 -44.52
N MET A 93 -24.08 2.59 -44.88
CA MET A 93 -23.93 1.86 -46.12
C MET A 93 -24.29 0.38 -46.01
N VAL A 94 -24.14 -0.23 -44.83
CA VAL A 94 -24.45 -1.64 -44.57
C VAL A 94 -25.65 -1.77 -43.63
N ASP A 95 -26.26 -2.96 -43.55
CA ASP A 95 -27.40 -3.22 -42.65
C ASP A 95 -26.90 -3.64 -41.26
N GLU A 96 -25.86 -4.45 -41.23
CA GLU A 96 -25.25 -4.91 -39.97
C GLU A 96 -23.74 -4.82 -40.05
N LEU A 97 -23.13 -4.04 -39.16
CA LEU A 97 -21.70 -3.97 -38.97
C LEU A 97 -21.33 -4.66 -37.65
N ARG A 98 -20.31 -5.53 -37.68
CA ARG A 98 -19.77 -6.19 -36.49
C ARG A 98 -18.27 -6.00 -36.38
N HIS A 99 -17.81 -6.01 -35.14
CA HIS A 99 -16.39 -5.92 -34.80
C HIS A 99 -15.83 -7.28 -34.39
N LEU A 100 -14.65 -7.60 -34.89
CA LEU A 100 -13.86 -8.74 -34.47
C LEU A 100 -12.37 -8.38 -34.53
N ASP A 101 -11.65 -8.61 -33.41
CA ASP A 101 -10.20 -8.35 -33.35
C ASP A 101 -9.40 -9.34 -34.21
N GLY A 102 -8.31 -8.86 -34.81
CA GLY A 102 -7.31 -9.69 -35.49
C GLY A 102 -7.71 -10.19 -36.87
N ILE A 103 -8.70 -9.60 -37.53
CA ILE A 103 -9.03 -9.90 -38.92
C ILE A 103 -7.91 -9.41 -39.82
N LYS A 104 -7.32 -10.34 -40.59
CA LYS A 104 -6.19 -10.08 -41.47
C LYS A 104 -6.44 -10.48 -42.92
N SER A 105 -7.70 -10.73 -43.30
CA SER A 105 -8.09 -11.15 -44.64
C SER A 105 -9.31 -10.37 -45.11
N ASN A 106 -9.41 -10.18 -46.43
CA ASN A 106 -10.54 -9.55 -47.09
C ASN A 106 -11.33 -10.61 -47.85
N LEU A 107 -12.66 -10.64 -47.65
CA LEU A 107 -13.55 -11.57 -48.29
C LEU A 107 -14.87 -10.85 -48.63
N TYR A 108 -15.29 -10.94 -49.91
CA TYR A 108 -16.60 -10.54 -50.41
C TYR A 108 -17.32 -11.78 -50.90
N LEU A 109 -18.51 -12.05 -50.41
CA LEU A 109 -19.18 -13.33 -50.61
C LEU A 109 -20.67 -13.13 -50.78
N ASN A 110 -21.24 -13.86 -51.75
CA ASN A 110 -22.68 -14.05 -51.93
C ASN A 110 -22.98 -15.54 -52.18
N ASP A 111 -24.19 -15.87 -52.56
CA ASP A 111 -24.66 -17.23 -52.86
C ASP A 111 -24.14 -17.80 -54.20
N ILE A 112 -23.50 -16.96 -55.02
CA ILE A 112 -23.03 -17.31 -56.40
C ILE A 112 -21.51 -17.42 -56.43
N GLY A 113 -20.80 -16.58 -55.71
CA GLY A 113 -19.34 -16.53 -55.76
C GLY A 113 -18.70 -15.82 -54.57
N CYS A 114 -17.40 -16.04 -54.44
CA CYS A 114 -16.59 -15.39 -53.45
C CYS A 114 -15.33 -14.77 -54.06
N LEU A 115 -14.96 -13.58 -53.58
CA LEU A 115 -13.72 -12.89 -53.93
C LEU A 115 -12.92 -12.64 -52.70
N SER A 116 -11.68 -13.08 -52.70
CA SER A 116 -10.69 -12.83 -51.66
C SER A 116 -9.56 -11.95 -52.21
N PRO A 117 -9.62 -10.62 -52.06
CA PRO A 117 -8.53 -9.73 -52.41
C PRO A 117 -7.30 -9.98 -51.53
N ALA A 118 -6.10 -9.88 -52.13
CA ALA A 118 -4.86 -9.96 -51.35
C ALA A 118 -4.72 -8.75 -50.43
N THR A 119 -4.40 -8.98 -49.16
CA THR A 119 -4.23 -7.93 -48.15
C THR A 119 -2.86 -7.26 -48.31
N ILE A 120 -2.81 -5.95 -48.45
CA ILE A 120 -1.56 -5.17 -48.57
C ILE A 120 -1.19 -4.53 -47.21
N HIS A 121 -2.10 -4.48 -46.25
CA HIS A 121 -1.92 -3.88 -44.93
C HIS A 121 -1.45 -2.40 -44.91
N GLU A 122 -1.54 -1.70 -46.07
CA GLU A 122 -1.26 -0.27 -46.17
C GLU A 122 -2.59 0.50 -46.34
N LYS A 123 -2.79 1.49 -45.45
CA LYS A 123 -4.01 2.32 -45.46
C LYS A 123 -4.18 3.07 -46.78
N GLY A 124 -5.34 2.94 -47.42
CA GLY A 124 -5.68 3.65 -48.65
C GLY A 124 -5.14 3.01 -49.93
N VAL A 125 -4.46 1.87 -49.85
CA VAL A 125 -3.96 1.17 -51.04
C VAL A 125 -4.86 -0.01 -51.42
N PRO A 126 -5.56 0.03 -52.57
CA PRO A 126 -6.42 -1.06 -53.01
C PRO A 126 -5.62 -2.30 -53.43
N ALA A 127 -6.20 -3.47 -53.19
CA ALA A 127 -5.60 -4.73 -53.59
C ALA A 127 -5.47 -4.84 -55.12
N SER A 128 -4.28 -5.19 -55.58
CA SER A 128 -4.00 -5.39 -57.00
C SER A 128 -4.08 -6.86 -57.44
N LYS A 129 -4.33 -7.78 -56.53
CA LYS A 129 -4.48 -9.23 -56.80
C LYS A 129 -5.61 -9.79 -55.94
N GLY A 130 -6.32 -10.78 -56.47
CA GLY A 130 -7.40 -11.47 -55.71
C GLY A 130 -7.72 -12.82 -56.34
N ILE A 131 -8.35 -13.66 -55.54
CA ILE A 131 -8.84 -14.98 -55.92
C ILE A 131 -10.36 -14.90 -55.97
N TYR A 132 -10.97 -15.20 -57.11
CA TYR A 132 -12.41 -15.34 -57.27
C TYR A 132 -12.74 -16.81 -57.53
N SER A 133 -13.84 -17.30 -56.90
CA SER A 133 -14.35 -18.63 -57.16
C SER A 133 -15.88 -18.58 -57.20
N ASP A 134 -16.47 -19.26 -58.21
CA ASP A 134 -17.90 -19.55 -58.32
C ASP A 134 -18.19 -21.05 -58.16
N ILE A 135 -17.21 -21.84 -57.68
CA ILE A 135 -17.38 -23.25 -57.36
C ILE A 135 -18.22 -23.34 -56.10
N LYS A 136 -19.33 -24.03 -56.19
CA LYS A 136 -20.34 -24.13 -55.14
C LYS A 136 -19.79 -24.56 -53.77
N GLU A 137 -18.98 -25.61 -53.77
CA GLU A 137 -18.35 -26.16 -52.53
C GLU A 137 -17.39 -25.15 -51.89
N VAL A 138 -16.69 -24.33 -52.69
CA VAL A 138 -15.82 -23.26 -52.18
C VAL A 138 -16.64 -22.14 -51.58
N VAL A 139 -17.72 -21.74 -52.23
CA VAL A 139 -18.62 -20.68 -51.72
C VAL A 139 -19.29 -21.10 -50.43
N GLU A 140 -19.83 -22.33 -50.35
CA GLU A 140 -20.42 -22.88 -49.11
C GLU A 140 -19.44 -22.95 -47.98
N HIS A 141 -18.18 -23.37 -48.23
CA HIS A 141 -17.13 -23.38 -47.21
C HIS A 141 -16.80 -21.98 -46.69
N GLN A 142 -16.68 -20.97 -47.60
CA GLN A 142 -16.42 -19.59 -47.20
C GLN A 142 -17.62 -18.98 -46.43
N LEU A 143 -18.85 -19.36 -46.78
CA LEU A 143 -20.04 -18.96 -46.03
C LEU A 143 -20.04 -19.53 -44.58
N CYS A 144 -19.72 -20.80 -44.44
CA CYS A 144 -19.56 -21.43 -43.12
C CYS A 144 -18.50 -20.74 -42.25
N LEU A 145 -17.35 -20.39 -42.84
CA LEU A 145 -16.31 -19.63 -42.19
C LEU A 145 -16.83 -18.23 -41.75
N PHE A 146 -17.50 -17.52 -42.65
CA PHE A 146 -18.08 -16.22 -42.32
C PHE A 146 -19.09 -16.30 -41.16
N GLU A 147 -19.99 -17.26 -41.16
CA GLU A 147 -20.98 -17.45 -40.08
C GLU A 147 -20.29 -17.79 -38.73
N THR A 148 -19.20 -18.56 -38.77
CA THR A 148 -18.39 -18.83 -37.57
C THR A 148 -17.80 -17.53 -36.99
N LEU A 149 -17.21 -16.68 -37.83
CA LEU A 149 -16.67 -15.38 -37.40
C LEU A 149 -17.78 -14.43 -36.95
N TRP A 150 -18.94 -14.47 -37.64
CA TRP A 150 -20.13 -13.67 -37.29
C TRP A 150 -20.62 -13.95 -35.89
N ASN A 151 -20.71 -15.23 -35.52
CA ASN A 151 -21.24 -15.65 -34.22
C ASN A 151 -20.34 -15.24 -33.03
N VAL A 152 -19.04 -15.06 -33.26
CA VAL A 152 -18.09 -14.62 -32.21
C VAL A 152 -17.82 -13.10 -32.23
N SER A 153 -18.31 -12.40 -33.28
CA SER A 153 -18.14 -10.95 -33.40
C SER A 153 -19.15 -10.18 -32.54
N VAL A 154 -18.83 -8.94 -32.18
CA VAL A 154 -19.70 -8.06 -31.38
C VAL A 154 -20.35 -6.98 -32.27
N PRO A 155 -21.54 -6.43 -31.92
CA PRO A 155 -22.15 -5.34 -32.68
C PRO A 155 -21.19 -4.15 -32.87
N GLY A 156 -21.10 -3.64 -34.10
CA GLY A 156 -20.23 -2.53 -34.46
C GLY A 156 -20.61 -1.23 -33.78
N GLU A 157 -21.90 -0.96 -33.62
CA GLU A 157 -22.43 0.21 -32.92
C GLU A 157 -21.92 0.25 -31.47
N GLN A 158 -22.02 -0.86 -30.76
CA GLN A 158 -21.53 -0.99 -29.39
C GLN A 158 -20.02 -0.71 -29.29
N ARG A 159 -19.26 -1.22 -30.27
CA ARG A 159 -17.81 -0.98 -30.31
C ARG A 159 -17.44 0.47 -30.61
N ILE A 160 -18.19 1.10 -31.51
CA ILE A 160 -18.04 2.51 -31.87
C ILE A 160 -18.33 3.41 -30.67
N GLU A 161 -19.43 3.15 -29.96
CA GLU A 161 -19.83 3.88 -28.75
C GLU A 161 -18.76 3.79 -27.65
N GLN A 162 -18.22 2.58 -27.39
CA GLN A 162 -17.12 2.38 -26.46
C GLN A 162 -15.87 3.21 -26.80
N LEU A 163 -15.50 3.29 -28.09
CA LEU A 163 -14.35 4.04 -28.53
C LEU A 163 -14.58 5.57 -28.47
N ASP A 164 -15.80 6.03 -28.72
CA ASP A 164 -16.19 7.44 -28.60
C ASP A 164 -16.18 7.92 -27.14
N GLU A 165 -16.65 7.09 -26.22
CA GLU A 165 -16.62 7.36 -24.78
C GLU A 165 -15.23 7.19 -24.16
N GLY A 166 -14.24 6.77 -24.94
CA GLY A 166 -12.88 6.51 -24.47
C GLY A 166 -12.74 5.26 -23.60
N ILE A 167 -13.78 4.40 -23.62
CA ILE A 167 -13.78 3.12 -22.90
C ILE A 167 -12.91 2.15 -23.68
N GLU A 168 -11.79 1.71 -23.07
CA GLU A 168 -10.98 0.62 -23.65
C GLU A 168 -11.83 -0.65 -23.74
N HIS A 169 -11.73 -1.36 -24.87
CA HIS A 169 -12.40 -2.65 -25.05
C HIS A 169 -12.05 -3.59 -23.91
N GLU A 170 -13.08 -4.15 -23.25
CA GLU A 170 -12.87 -5.21 -22.28
C GLU A 170 -12.29 -6.44 -22.97
N PHE A 171 -11.13 -6.84 -22.56
CA PHE A 171 -10.51 -8.05 -23.07
C PHE A 171 -10.19 -9.04 -21.93
N PHE A 172 -10.12 -10.31 -22.30
CA PHE A 172 -9.71 -11.40 -21.44
C PHE A 172 -8.91 -12.37 -22.31
N GLN A 173 -7.60 -12.37 -22.15
CA GLN A 173 -6.68 -13.12 -22.98
C GLN A 173 -5.87 -14.11 -22.16
N VAL A 174 -5.85 -15.38 -22.59
CA VAL A 174 -4.94 -16.39 -22.07
C VAL A 174 -3.71 -16.44 -22.95
N ILE A 175 -2.53 -16.36 -22.35
CA ILE A 175 -1.24 -16.30 -23.02
C ILE A 175 -0.41 -17.52 -22.60
N SER A 176 -0.15 -18.44 -23.51
CA SER A 176 0.67 -19.65 -23.27
C SER A 176 2.13 -19.47 -23.74
N ASN A 177 2.43 -18.42 -24.53
CA ASN A 177 3.78 -18.15 -25.00
C ASN A 177 4.58 -17.35 -23.96
N GLN A 178 5.60 -17.97 -23.38
CA GLN A 178 6.45 -17.42 -22.32
C GLN A 178 7.13 -16.08 -22.68
N LYS A 179 7.59 -15.92 -23.93
CA LYS A 179 8.18 -14.66 -24.39
C LYS A 179 7.13 -13.55 -24.43
N LYS A 180 5.91 -13.88 -24.90
CA LYS A 180 4.80 -12.93 -24.94
C LYS A 180 4.38 -12.51 -23.53
N VAL A 181 4.38 -13.42 -22.55
CA VAL A 181 4.09 -13.08 -21.14
C VAL A 181 5.09 -12.07 -20.60
N SER A 182 6.38 -12.27 -20.82
CA SER A 182 7.42 -11.31 -20.38
C SER A 182 7.26 -9.95 -21.04
N GLN A 183 6.94 -9.90 -22.34
CA GLN A 183 6.68 -8.66 -23.06
C GLN A 183 5.46 -7.91 -22.53
N VAL A 184 4.36 -8.63 -22.27
CA VAL A 184 3.15 -8.06 -21.68
C VAL A 184 3.42 -7.56 -20.26
N PHE A 185 4.22 -8.29 -19.46
CA PHE A 185 4.58 -7.84 -18.11
C PHE A 185 5.38 -6.53 -18.14
N THR A 186 6.37 -6.44 -19.02
CA THR A 186 7.13 -5.19 -19.23
C THR A 186 6.21 -4.05 -19.65
N HIS A 187 5.38 -4.29 -20.67
CA HIS A 187 4.47 -3.27 -21.20
C HIS A 187 3.46 -2.76 -20.16
N ILE A 188 2.88 -3.67 -19.35
CA ILE A 188 1.89 -3.29 -18.32
C ILE A 188 2.55 -2.46 -17.22
N VAL A 189 3.81 -2.76 -16.82
CA VAL A 189 4.59 -1.97 -15.87
C VAL A 189 4.91 -0.58 -16.43
N GLU A 190 5.31 -0.48 -17.68
CA GLU A 190 5.61 0.80 -18.35
C GLU A 190 4.37 1.67 -18.52
N SER A 191 3.18 1.05 -18.65
CA SER A 191 1.89 1.75 -18.74
C SER A 191 1.34 2.26 -17.41
N MET A 192 2.00 1.94 -16.27
CA MET A 192 1.58 2.37 -14.94
C MET A 192 1.63 3.90 -14.79
N GLU A 193 0.57 4.48 -14.22
CA GLU A 193 0.50 5.92 -13.92
C GLU A 193 0.47 6.21 -12.42
N ASN A 194 -0.32 5.46 -11.63
CA ASN A 194 -0.60 5.79 -10.23
C ASN A 194 -0.26 4.68 -9.24
N GLU A 195 -0.65 3.44 -9.53
CA GLU A 195 -0.56 2.33 -8.55
C GLU A 195 -0.16 1.02 -9.21
N ALA A 196 0.73 0.26 -8.56
CA ALA A 196 0.94 -1.15 -8.88
C ALA A 196 0.84 -2.02 -7.63
N LEU A 197 0.10 -3.13 -7.76
CA LEU A 197 -0.02 -4.18 -6.75
C LEU A 197 0.57 -5.46 -7.32
N ILE A 198 1.65 -5.95 -6.71
CA ILE A 198 2.42 -7.07 -7.26
C ILE A 198 2.56 -8.16 -6.20
N LEU A 199 2.07 -9.36 -6.49
CA LEU A 199 2.30 -10.57 -5.71
C LEU A 199 3.30 -11.46 -6.43
N ILE A 200 4.42 -11.73 -5.80
CA ILE A 200 5.50 -12.58 -6.32
C ILE A 200 5.54 -13.85 -5.47
N PRO A 201 5.32 -15.04 -6.06
CA PRO A 201 5.11 -16.27 -5.29
C PRO A 201 6.37 -16.84 -4.64
N THR A 202 7.57 -16.59 -5.21
CA THR A 202 8.83 -17.11 -4.69
C THR A 202 9.99 -16.13 -4.84
N ASP A 203 11.03 -16.30 -4.02
CA ASP A 203 12.28 -15.52 -4.09
C ASP A 203 12.96 -15.68 -5.47
N ARG A 204 12.89 -16.89 -6.06
CA ARG A 204 13.45 -17.19 -7.39
C ARG A 204 12.76 -16.41 -8.51
N ILE A 205 11.43 -16.28 -8.45
CA ILE A 205 10.68 -15.48 -9.41
C ILE A 205 11.10 -14.01 -9.32
N MET A 206 11.28 -13.47 -8.11
CA MET A 206 11.78 -12.10 -7.93
C MET A 206 13.15 -11.89 -8.59
N ILE A 207 14.08 -12.83 -8.39
CA ILE A 207 15.40 -12.80 -9.03
C ILE A 207 15.28 -12.93 -10.54
N GLY A 208 14.36 -13.77 -11.02
CA GLY A 208 14.07 -13.92 -12.45
C GLY A 208 13.55 -12.64 -13.10
N LEU A 209 12.66 -11.93 -12.42
CA LEU A 209 12.14 -10.63 -12.86
C LEU A 209 13.24 -9.56 -12.90
N ASP A 210 14.18 -9.58 -11.95
CA ASP A 210 15.33 -8.69 -11.93
C ASP A 210 16.26 -8.96 -13.14
N LYS A 211 16.58 -10.23 -13.40
CA LYS A 211 17.39 -10.63 -14.57
C LYS A 211 16.77 -10.21 -15.92
N LEU A 212 15.44 -10.11 -16.00
CA LEU A 212 14.70 -9.61 -17.15
C LEU A 212 14.62 -8.08 -17.22
N GLY A 213 15.16 -7.37 -16.22
CA GLY A 213 15.09 -5.91 -16.12
C GLY A 213 13.73 -5.35 -15.68
N ILE A 214 12.75 -6.20 -15.36
CA ILE A 214 11.41 -5.78 -14.95
C ILE A 214 11.46 -5.03 -13.61
N ILE A 215 12.25 -5.50 -12.65
CA ILE A 215 12.44 -4.80 -11.37
C ILE A 215 13.04 -3.40 -11.58
N LYS A 216 14.02 -3.28 -12.49
CA LYS A 216 14.60 -1.99 -12.85
C LYS A 216 13.56 -1.04 -13.47
N ASN A 217 12.67 -1.55 -14.32
CA ASN A 217 11.57 -0.77 -14.89
C ASN A 217 10.56 -0.34 -13.81
N ILE A 218 10.23 -1.22 -12.85
CA ILE A 218 9.37 -0.91 -11.71
C ILE A 218 9.95 0.26 -10.89
N ILE A 219 11.23 0.19 -10.54
CA ILE A 219 11.95 1.26 -9.81
C ILE A 219 11.90 2.56 -10.61
N LYS A 220 12.29 2.51 -11.89
CA LYS A 220 12.32 3.68 -12.76
C LYS A 220 10.95 4.35 -12.89
N THR A 221 9.91 3.58 -13.18
CA THR A 221 8.54 4.11 -13.35
C THR A 221 7.99 4.67 -12.04
N SER A 222 8.31 4.04 -10.89
CA SER A 222 7.93 4.55 -9.56
C SER A 222 8.53 5.93 -9.28
N MET A 223 9.78 6.15 -9.68
CA MET A 223 10.48 7.43 -9.46
C MET A 223 10.00 8.51 -10.45
N GLU A 224 9.77 8.15 -11.72
CA GLU A 224 9.38 9.10 -12.77
C GLU A 224 7.93 9.59 -12.62
N LYS A 225 7.03 8.73 -12.11
CA LYS A 225 5.58 9.01 -12.03
C LYS A 225 5.06 9.17 -10.60
N GLU A 226 5.93 9.11 -9.59
CA GLU A 226 5.57 9.13 -8.15
C GLU A 226 4.52 8.08 -7.79
N ALA A 227 4.50 6.95 -8.51
CA ALA A 227 3.50 5.91 -8.36
C ALA A 227 3.69 5.11 -7.06
N THR A 228 2.59 4.74 -6.42
CA THR A 228 2.59 3.89 -5.23
C THR A 228 2.69 2.42 -5.62
N ILE A 229 3.74 1.73 -5.19
CA ILE A 229 3.94 0.31 -5.50
C ILE A 229 3.92 -0.51 -4.22
N LYS A 230 3.11 -1.57 -4.21
CA LYS A 230 3.04 -2.55 -3.14
C LYS A 230 3.43 -3.92 -3.66
N ILE A 231 4.43 -4.54 -3.04
CA ILE A 231 4.93 -5.85 -3.41
C ILE A 231 4.79 -6.80 -2.23
N ILE A 232 4.21 -7.97 -2.46
CA ILE A 232 4.23 -9.11 -1.53
C ILE A 232 5.16 -10.16 -2.14
N CYS A 233 6.24 -10.53 -1.46
CA CYS A 233 7.15 -11.58 -1.92
C CYS A 233 7.85 -12.27 -0.77
N PRO A 234 8.23 -13.56 -0.88
CA PRO A 234 9.08 -14.22 0.09
C PRO A 234 10.46 -13.57 0.15
N VAL A 235 10.93 -13.28 1.38
CA VAL A 235 12.25 -12.73 1.64
C VAL A 235 13.17 -13.85 2.11
N SER A 236 14.28 -14.07 1.41
CA SER A 236 15.30 -15.07 1.72
C SER A 236 16.70 -14.48 1.62
N GLU A 237 17.71 -15.24 2.04
CA GLU A 237 19.12 -14.84 1.88
C GLU A 237 19.51 -14.57 0.41
N LYS A 238 18.79 -15.17 -0.54
CA LYS A 238 19.06 -15.04 -1.99
C LYS A 238 18.63 -13.71 -2.57
N ASN A 239 17.49 -13.16 -2.11
CA ASN A 239 16.91 -11.93 -2.65
C ASN A 239 17.01 -10.72 -1.70
N ILE A 240 17.49 -10.89 -0.47
CA ILE A 240 17.58 -9.80 0.53
C ILE A 240 18.43 -8.61 0.03
N LYS A 241 19.52 -8.88 -0.71
CA LYS A 241 20.35 -7.81 -1.29
C LYS A 241 19.59 -6.98 -2.32
N LEU A 242 18.77 -7.63 -3.15
CA LEU A 242 17.92 -6.96 -4.13
C LEU A 242 16.84 -6.12 -3.45
N ILE A 243 16.21 -6.67 -2.40
CA ILE A 243 15.18 -5.96 -1.63
C ILE A 243 15.76 -4.72 -0.93
N ASN A 244 16.93 -4.84 -0.30
CA ASN A 244 17.61 -3.70 0.31
C ASN A 244 17.93 -2.61 -0.70
N LYS A 245 18.41 -3.00 -1.89
CA LYS A 245 18.65 -2.07 -3.00
C LYS A 245 17.38 -1.34 -3.43
N ILE A 246 16.25 -2.05 -3.58
CA ILE A 246 14.96 -1.44 -3.92
C ILE A 246 14.54 -0.42 -2.84
N ASN A 247 14.65 -0.78 -1.56
CA ASN A 247 14.29 0.10 -0.45
C ASN A 247 15.15 1.37 -0.38
N GLU A 248 16.44 1.26 -0.77
CA GLU A 248 17.37 2.40 -0.81
C GLU A 248 17.11 3.31 -2.02
N GLU A 249 16.90 2.73 -3.22
CA GLU A 249 16.71 3.49 -4.46
C GLU A 249 15.30 4.06 -4.61
N ALA A 250 14.27 3.35 -4.13
CA ALA A 250 12.87 3.75 -4.28
C ALA A 250 12.05 3.54 -2.98
N PRO A 251 12.15 4.45 -1.99
CA PRO A 251 11.42 4.34 -0.71
C PRO A 251 9.89 4.34 -0.84
N SER A 252 9.34 4.78 -1.99
CA SER A 252 7.91 4.71 -2.32
C SER A 252 7.40 3.28 -2.55
N ILE A 253 8.29 2.33 -2.84
CA ILE A 253 7.96 0.92 -3.02
C ILE A 253 7.90 0.25 -1.65
N LYS A 254 6.72 -0.28 -1.29
CA LYS A 254 6.53 -1.02 -0.04
C LYS A 254 6.59 -2.52 -0.31
N ILE A 255 7.51 -3.23 0.34
CA ILE A 255 7.68 -4.68 0.19
C ILE A 255 7.32 -5.36 1.52
N LEU A 256 6.39 -6.32 1.48
CA LEU A 256 6.04 -7.17 2.61
C LEU A 256 6.48 -8.61 2.39
N ASN A 257 6.99 -9.23 3.45
CA ASN A 257 7.42 -10.62 3.42
C ASN A 257 6.21 -11.57 3.37
N ALA A 258 6.20 -12.48 2.37
CA ALA A 258 5.23 -13.56 2.26
C ALA A 258 5.86 -14.86 2.79
N GLU A 259 5.26 -15.47 3.81
CA GLU A 259 5.74 -16.76 4.33
C GLU A 259 5.24 -17.97 3.53
N ASN A 260 4.38 -17.80 2.51
CA ASN A 260 3.68 -18.89 1.85
C ASN A 260 3.98 -19.00 0.36
N ASN A 261 4.05 -20.25 -0.09
CA ASN A 261 4.14 -20.65 -1.49
C ASN A 261 2.80 -20.42 -2.21
N SER A 262 2.61 -19.24 -2.76
CA SER A 262 1.57 -19.00 -3.76
C SER A 262 2.01 -19.58 -5.10
N PHE A 263 1.06 -20.10 -5.87
CA PHE A 263 1.32 -20.58 -7.24
C PHE A 263 1.11 -19.50 -8.30
N PHE A 264 0.71 -18.31 -7.90
CA PHE A 264 0.36 -17.24 -8.81
C PHE A 264 1.23 -16.01 -8.57
N CYS A 265 1.77 -15.46 -9.67
CA CYS A 265 2.27 -14.10 -9.72
C CYS A 265 1.14 -13.20 -10.22
N ILE A 266 0.85 -12.12 -9.50
CA ILE A 266 -0.23 -11.19 -9.84
C ILE A 266 0.40 -9.81 -10.01
N CYS A 267 0.05 -9.12 -11.08
CA CYS A 267 0.40 -7.71 -11.31
C CYS A 267 -0.87 -6.95 -11.70
N ILE A 268 -1.30 -6.02 -10.85
CA ILE A 268 -2.46 -5.16 -11.08
C ILE A 268 -1.95 -3.73 -11.20
N ILE A 269 -2.31 -3.05 -12.29
CA ILE A 269 -1.90 -1.69 -12.58
C ILE A 269 -3.10 -0.77 -12.63
N ASP A 270 -3.02 0.36 -11.92
CA ASP A 270 -3.97 1.48 -11.90
C ASP A 270 -5.43 1.07 -11.66
N ARG A 271 -5.67 -0.14 -11.08
CA ARG A 271 -6.99 -0.75 -10.88
C ARG A 271 -7.75 -1.00 -12.19
N ILE A 272 -7.04 -1.02 -13.32
CA ILE A 272 -7.63 -1.13 -14.66
C ILE A 272 -7.21 -2.42 -15.35
N LYS A 273 -5.96 -2.85 -15.16
CA LYS A 273 -5.38 -4.00 -15.86
C LYS A 273 -4.82 -5.02 -14.88
N ILE A 274 -4.97 -6.29 -15.20
CA ILE A 274 -4.39 -7.40 -14.45
C ILE A 274 -3.62 -8.33 -15.37
N LEU A 275 -2.45 -8.76 -14.89
CA LEU A 275 -1.69 -9.90 -15.39
C LEU A 275 -1.55 -10.91 -14.25
N GLY A 276 -2.27 -12.02 -14.35
CA GLY A 276 -2.13 -13.19 -13.47
C GLY A 276 -1.28 -14.25 -14.17
N ILE A 277 -0.23 -14.74 -13.54
CA ILE A 277 0.69 -15.72 -14.11
C ILE A 277 0.70 -16.96 -13.22
N GLU A 278 0.38 -18.11 -13.77
CA GLU A 278 0.55 -19.39 -13.09
C GLU A 278 2.02 -19.84 -13.18
N VAL A 279 2.58 -20.18 -12.04
CA VAL A 279 3.99 -20.54 -11.91
C VAL A 279 4.10 -22.00 -11.52
N ARG A 280 4.85 -22.79 -12.31
CA ARG A 280 5.18 -24.18 -11.95
C ARG A 280 6.17 -24.20 -10.80
N HIS A 281 6.03 -25.18 -9.90
CA HIS A 281 7.07 -25.53 -8.95
C HIS A 281 8.27 -26.12 -9.69
N SER A 282 9.09 -25.27 -10.27
CA SER A 282 10.35 -25.70 -10.87
C SER A 282 11.51 -25.12 -10.06
N ASP A 283 12.53 -25.96 -9.85
CA ASP A 283 13.80 -25.56 -9.24
C ASP A 283 14.66 -24.64 -10.15
N THR A 284 14.07 -24.10 -11.21
CA THR A 284 14.78 -23.29 -12.21
C THR A 284 14.78 -21.80 -11.82
N ASP A 285 15.94 -21.17 -11.85
CA ASP A 285 16.12 -19.72 -11.67
C ASP A 285 15.71 -18.89 -12.92
N SER A 286 15.05 -19.50 -13.90
CA SER A 286 14.61 -18.84 -15.13
C SER A 286 13.11 -18.57 -15.06
N PHE A 287 12.74 -17.30 -14.94
CA PHE A 287 11.34 -16.87 -14.92
C PHE A 287 10.54 -17.43 -16.11
N SER A 288 11.10 -17.37 -17.33
CA SER A 288 10.43 -17.89 -18.52
C SER A 288 10.15 -19.39 -18.48
N LYS A 289 11.01 -20.19 -17.83
CA LYS A 289 10.77 -21.65 -17.68
C LYS A 289 9.79 -21.99 -16.57
N ALA A 290 9.58 -21.06 -15.63
CA ALA A 290 8.66 -21.25 -14.51
C ALA A 290 7.20 -20.97 -14.86
N ILE A 291 6.91 -20.29 -15.98
CA ILE A 291 5.56 -19.88 -16.40
C ILE A 291 4.85 -21.05 -17.10
N ASP A 292 3.62 -21.34 -16.71
CA ASP A 292 2.73 -22.26 -17.41
C ASP A 292 1.84 -21.48 -18.38
N PHE A 293 0.98 -20.62 -17.88
CA PHE A 293 0.19 -19.70 -18.67
C PHE A 293 -0.01 -18.38 -17.93
N ALA A 294 -0.46 -17.35 -18.63
CA ALA A 294 -0.84 -16.08 -18.04
C ALA A 294 -2.21 -15.64 -18.51
N LEU A 295 -2.92 -14.96 -17.63
CA LEU A 295 -4.19 -14.30 -17.85
C LEU A 295 -3.92 -12.80 -17.92
N TYR A 296 -4.25 -12.16 -19.05
CA TYR A 296 -4.18 -10.71 -19.20
C TYR A 296 -5.60 -10.16 -19.46
N SER A 297 -6.05 -9.22 -18.63
CA SER A 297 -7.41 -8.69 -18.73
C SER A 297 -7.51 -7.26 -18.20
N ASN A 298 -8.46 -6.50 -18.78
CA ASN A 298 -8.93 -5.23 -18.23
C ASN A 298 -10.39 -5.31 -17.77
N ARG A 299 -11.00 -6.51 -17.76
CA ARG A 299 -12.38 -6.68 -17.27
C ARG A 299 -12.49 -6.31 -15.82
N LYS A 300 -13.37 -5.38 -15.52
CA LYS A 300 -13.57 -4.83 -14.16
C LYS A 300 -13.81 -5.91 -13.10
N LEU A 301 -14.56 -6.96 -13.45
CA LEU A 301 -14.81 -8.09 -12.55
C LEU A 301 -13.52 -8.85 -12.22
N ALA A 302 -12.69 -9.16 -13.23
CA ALA A 302 -11.42 -9.86 -13.03
C ALA A 302 -10.46 -9.00 -12.20
N VAL A 303 -10.27 -7.74 -12.57
CA VAL A 303 -9.39 -6.79 -11.85
C VAL A 303 -9.80 -6.67 -10.38
N ASN A 304 -11.10 -6.47 -10.10
CA ASN A 304 -11.60 -6.33 -8.73
C ASN A 304 -11.45 -7.61 -7.91
N SER A 305 -11.66 -8.79 -8.51
CA SER A 305 -11.51 -10.08 -7.82
C SER A 305 -10.07 -10.29 -7.37
N PHE A 306 -9.10 -10.13 -8.25
CA PHE A 306 -7.69 -10.29 -7.91
C PHE A 306 -7.18 -9.19 -6.98
N ARG A 307 -7.69 -7.97 -7.11
CA ARG A 307 -7.39 -6.90 -6.18
C ARG A 307 -7.88 -7.22 -4.76
N SER A 308 -9.09 -7.73 -4.62
CA SER A 308 -9.62 -8.13 -3.31
C SER A 308 -8.75 -9.20 -2.66
N ILE A 309 -8.25 -10.17 -3.43
CA ILE A 309 -7.30 -11.18 -2.96
C ILE A 309 -6.00 -10.51 -2.48
N PHE A 310 -5.43 -9.61 -3.28
CA PHE A 310 -4.22 -8.89 -2.90
C PHE A 310 -4.41 -8.07 -1.62
N ASP A 311 -5.50 -7.32 -1.51
CA ASP A 311 -5.80 -6.47 -0.35
C ASP A 311 -5.98 -7.31 0.93
N ILE A 312 -6.62 -8.47 0.86
CA ILE A 312 -6.73 -9.41 1.98
C ILE A 312 -5.34 -9.88 2.42
N LEU A 313 -4.51 -10.35 1.49
CA LEU A 313 -3.16 -10.82 1.77
C LEU A 313 -2.28 -9.69 2.34
N TRP A 314 -2.36 -8.50 1.77
CA TRP A 314 -1.63 -7.33 2.25
C TRP A 314 -1.98 -6.96 3.68
N ASN A 315 -3.28 -6.85 3.97
CA ASN A 315 -3.77 -6.48 5.31
C ASN A 315 -3.42 -7.55 6.36
N GLU A 316 -3.52 -8.83 6.00
CA GLU A 316 -3.09 -9.92 6.86
C GLU A 316 -1.60 -9.79 7.22
N ARG A 317 -0.73 -9.50 6.24
CA ARG A 317 0.72 -9.33 6.49
C ARG A 317 1.02 -8.13 7.36
N VAL A 318 0.40 -6.98 7.08
CA VAL A 318 0.54 -5.78 7.91
C VAL A 318 0.13 -6.06 9.36
N LEU A 319 -0.98 -6.80 9.55
CA LEU A 319 -1.45 -7.16 10.89
C LEU A 319 -0.47 -8.12 11.59
N ASN A 320 0.04 -9.13 10.88
CA ASN A 320 1.01 -10.08 11.42
C ASN A 320 2.34 -9.41 11.79
N GLU A 321 2.84 -8.47 10.99
CA GLU A 321 4.04 -7.68 11.36
C GLU A 321 3.82 -6.84 12.61
N LYS A 322 2.66 -6.19 12.73
CA LYS A 322 2.29 -5.45 13.95
C LYS A 322 2.20 -6.37 15.17
N LEU A 323 1.59 -7.55 15.01
CA LEU A 323 1.50 -8.56 16.07
C LEU A 323 2.89 -9.03 16.52
N LYS A 324 3.76 -9.42 15.58
CA LYS A 324 5.15 -9.83 15.87
C LYS A 324 5.96 -8.73 16.57
N ALA A 325 5.79 -7.48 16.13
CA ALA A 325 6.43 -6.32 16.78
C ALA A 325 5.92 -6.11 18.21
N ASN A 326 4.61 -6.27 18.43
CA ASN A 326 3.98 -6.14 19.75
C ASN A 326 4.40 -7.27 20.69
N ASP A 327 4.39 -8.52 20.22
CA ASP A 327 4.87 -9.68 20.99
C ASP A 327 6.34 -9.54 21.39
N LYS A 328 7.17 -9.04 20.47
CA LYS A 328 8.59 -8.78 20.77
C LYS A 328 8.71 -7.70 21.85
N ALA A 329 8.01 -6.58 21.70
CA ALA A 329 8.01 -5.50 22.67
C ALA A 329 7.53 -5.98 24.06
N GLN A 330 6.51 -6.85 24.11
CA GLN A 330 6.00 -7.44 25.34
C GLN A 330 7.03 -8.39 25.99
N LYS A 331 7.71 -9.24 25.22
CA LYS A 331 8.78 -10.11 25.74
C LYS A 331 9.95 -9.30 26.27
N ASP A 332 10.38 -8.27 25.54
CA ASP A 332 11.45 -7.37 25.97
C ASP A 332 11.05 -6.64 27.27
N PHE A 333 9.79 -6.19 27.39
CA PHE A 333 9.23 -5.61 28.63
C PHE A 333 9.34 -6.58 29.81
N ILE A 334 8.88 -7.83 29.66
CA ILE A 334 8.93 -8.83 30.74
C ILE A 334 10.37 -9.11 31.17
N ASN A 335 11.29 -9.26 30.21
CA ASN A 335 12.70 -9.55 30.49
C ASN A 335 13.37 -8.40 31.27
N ILE A 336 13.14 -7.14 30.85
CA ILE A 336 13.70 -5.97 31.54
C ILE A 336 13.08 -5.84 32.93
N ALA A 337 11.76 -5.97 33.08
CA ALA A 337 11.07 -5.91 34.37
C ALA A 337 11.61 -6.97 35.35
N ALA A 338 11.81 -8.20 34.89
CA ALA A 338 12.39 -9.27 35.71
C ALA A 338 13.84 -8.95 36.15
N HIS A 339 14.65 -8.36 35.27
CA HIS A 339 16.00 -7.93 35.60
C HIS A 339 16.01 -6.80 36.63
N GLU A 340 15.19 -5.76 36.44
CA GLU A 340 15.09 -4.60 37.35
C GLU A 340 14.51 -4.98 38.72
N LEU A 341 13.65 -5.99 38.81
CA LEU A 341 13.18 -6.56 40.09
C LEU A 341 14.29 -7.38 40.78
N ARG A 342 15.02 -8.20 40.03
CA ARG A 342 16.10 -9.06 40.60
C ARG A 342 17.21 -8.24 41.26
N THR A 343 17.59 -7.12 40.63
CA THR A 343 18.67 -6.26 41.07
C THR A 343 18.53 -5.79 42.52
N PRO A 344 17.41 -5.22 43.01
CA PRO A 344 17.22 -4.82 44.41
C PRO A 344 16.88 -6.00 45.33
N ILE A 345 16.32 -7.10 44.82
CA ILE A 345 15.99 -8.26 45.67
C ILE A 345 17.24 -9.01 46.13
N GLN A 346 18.26 -9.14 45.27
CA GLN A 346 19.50 -9.85 45.65
C GLN A 346 20.20 -9.25 46.86
N PRO A 347 20.44 -7.91 46.98
CA PRO A 347 20.99 -7.31 48.20
C PRO A 347 20.09 -7.50 49.43
N ILE A 348 18.74 -7.47 49.28
CA ILE A 348 17.84 -7.72 50.39
C ILE A 348 18.09 -9.11 50.95
N ILE A 349 18.09 -10.15 50.10
CA ILE A 349 18.31 -11.54 50.51
C ILE A 349 19.70 -11.71 51.12
N GLY A 350 20.75 -11.27 50.42
CA GLY A 350 22.13 -11.46 50.86
C GLY A 350 22.43 -10.77 52.18
N LEU A 351 21.96 -9.51 52.36
CA LEU A 351 22.19 -8.76 53.60
C LEU A 351 21.34 -9.30 54.76
N SER A 352 20.12 -9.80 54.46
CA SER A 352 19.30 -10.47 55.47
C SER A 352 19.96 -11.77 55.97
N GLU A 353 20.62 -12.54 55.08
CA GLU A 353 21.38 -13.72 55.49
C GLU A 353 22.56 -13.39 56.36
N VAL A 354 23.28 -12.29 56.03
CA VAL A 354 24.41 -11.81 56.85
C VAL A 354 23.93 -11.42 58.25
N LEU A 355 22.81 -10.70 58.37
CA LEU A 355 22.20 -10.38 59.67
C LEU A 355 21.79 -11.64 60.43
N ARG A 356 21.22 -12.63 59.80
CA ARG A 356 20.76 -13.91 60.43
C ARG A 356 21.93 -14.71 61.01
N GLN A 357 23.10 -14.68 60.33
CA GLN A 357 24.28 -15.42 60.79
C GLN A 357 24.97 -14.81 62.01
N ARG A 358 24.49 -13.69 62.58
CA ARG A 358 25.04 -12.98 63.75
C ARG A 358 26.56 -12.72 63.70
N LYS A 359 27.13 -12.54 62.49
CA LYS A 359 28.57 -12.33 62.26
C LYS A 359 29.01 -10.88 62.40
N LEU A 360 28.11 -9.98 62.86
CA LEU A 360 28.39 -8.55 62.91
C LEU A 360 28.53 -8.09 64.37
N GLU A 361 29.74 -7.65 64.74
CA GLU A 361 30.02 -6.96 65.98
C GLU A 361 29.86 -5.44 65.78
N GLY A 362 28.78 -4.88 66.33
CA GLY A 362 28.53 -3.44 66.37
C GLY A 362 27.18 -3.00 65.82
N GLN A 363 26.45 -2.22 66.62
CA GLN A 363 25.10 -1.73 66.31
C GLN A 363 25.08 -0.83 65.06
N LEU A 364 26.10 0.00 64.85
CA LEU A 364 26.25 0.92 63.71
C LEU A 364 26.34 0.18 62.36
N GLN A 365 26.90 -1.04 62.33
CA GLN A 365 27.04 -1.85 61.12
C GLN A 365 25.75 -2.58 60.79
N GLN A 366 24.97 -2.99 61.81
CA GLN A 366 23.64 -3.57 61.67
C GLN A 366 22.65 -2.53 61.13
N ASP A 367 22.69 -1.29 61.63
CA ASP A 367 21.83 -0.19 61.17
C ASP A 367 22.07 0.13 59.68
N LYS A 368 23.33 0.21 59.24
CA LYS A 368 23.66 0.43 57.79
C LYS A 368 23.13 -0.67 56.87
N ILE A 369 23.17 -1.92 57.34
CA ILE A 369 22.65 -3.06 56.56
C ILE A 369 21.09 -2.98 56.51
N LEU A 370 20.45 -2.69 57.64
CA LEU A 370 18.99 -2.50 57.68
C LEU A 370 18.55 -1.34 56.80
N ASP A 371 19.25 -0.20 56.82
CA ASP A 371 18.95 0.92 55.92
C ASP A 371 19.09 0.52 54.43
N THR A 372 20.09 -0.29 54.10
CA THR A 372 20.25 -0.78 52.75
C THR A 372 19.16 -1.75 52.32
N ILE A 373 18.70 -2.64 53.21
CA ILE A 373 17.57 -3.53 52.99
C ILE A 373 16.30 -2.72 52.77
N ILE A 374 16.01 -1.75 53.67
CA ILE A 374 14.82 -0.89 53.57
C ILE A 374 14.80 -0.09 52.27
N ARG A 375 15.96 0.50 51.90
CA ARG A 375 16.09 1.25 50.64
C ARG A 375 15.81 0.38 49.41
N ASN A 376 16.34 -0.85 49.38
CA ASN A 376 16.07 -1.77 48.26
C ASN A 376 14.65 -2.29 48.27
N ALA A 377 14.03 -2.53 49.45
CA ALA A 377 12.62 -2.92 49.56
C ALA A 377 11.69 -1.82 49.04
N LYS A 378 11.93 -0.55 49.35
CA LYS A 378 11.19 0.60 48.82
C LYS A 378 11.36 0.70 47.29
N ARG A 379 12.56 0.39 46.76
CA ARG A 379 12.80 0.37 45.32
C ARG A 379 11.97 -0.71 44.62
N VAL A 380 11.83 -1.91 45.21
CA VAL A 380 10.97 -2.98 44.71
C VAL A 380 9.51 -2.55 44.73
N GLN A 381 9.06 -1.93 45.80
CA GLN A 381 7.69 -1.41 45.95
C GLN A 381 7.38 -0.39 44.83
N ASN A 382 8.22 0.63 44.64
CA ASN A 382 8.04 1.66 43.62
C ASN A 382 8.02 1.07 42.21
N LEU A 383 8.92 0.10 41.93
CA LEU A 383 8.95 -0.58 40.64
C LEU A 383 7.66 -1.39 40.40
N SER A 384 7.13 -2.06 41.44
CA SER A 384 5.86 -2.79 41.36
C SER A 384 4.70 -1.85 41.05
N GLU A 385 4.65 -0.67 41.70
CA GLU A 385 3.63 0.36 41.43
C GLU A 385 3.76 0.91 39.99
N ASP A 386 5.00 1.19 39.51
CA ASP A 386 5.25 1.60 38.13
C ASP A 386 4.77 0.55 37.12
N LEU A 387 5.02 -0.75 37.35
CA LEU A 387 4.56 -1.83 36.50
C LEU A 387 3.03 -1.95 36.45
N LEU A 388 2.36 -1.76 37.60
CA LEU A 388 0.89 -1.71 37.66
C LEU A 388 0.32 -0.50 36.90
N ASP A 389 0.96 0.66 36.99
CA ASP A 389 0.58 1.84 36.21
C ASP A 389 0.76 1.61 34.71
N VAL A 390 1.87 1.01 34.26
CA VAL A 390 2.08 0.62 32.87
C VAL A 390 0.98 -0.34 32.39
N ALA A 391 0.64 -1.35 33.18
CA ALA A 391 -0.43 -2.30 32.84
C ALA A 391 -1.80 -1.61 32.68
N ARG A 392 -2.12 -0.63 33.57
CA ARG A 392 -3.36 0.17 33.47
C ARG A 392 -3.37 1.07 32.24
N ILE A 393 -2.23 1.66 31.89
CA ILE A 393 -2.07 2.48 30.67
C ILE A 393 -2.27 1.63 29.42
N GLU A 394 -1.64 0.46 29.35
CA GLU A 394 -1.75 -0.44 28.19
C GLU A 394 -3.15 -1.02 27.97
N SER A 395 -3.86 -1.30 29.06
CA SER A 395 -5.26 -1.76 29.00
C SER A 395 -6.28 -0.63 28.85
N ASN A 396 -5.85 0.62 28.66
CA ASN A 396 -6.72 1.81 28.66
C ASN A 396 -7.64 1.90 29.89
N SER A 397 -7.20 1.35 31.03
CA SER A 397 -7.96 1.31 32.27
C SER A 397 -7.49 2.33 33.32
N LEU A 398 -6.68 3.30 32.92
CA LEU A 398 -6.24 4.37 33.80
C LEU A 398 -7.43 5.28 34.17
N SER A 399 -7.96 5.11 35.35
CA SER A 399 -9.05 5.95 35.89
C SER A 399 -8.46 7.13 36.67
N LEU A 400 -8.98 8.35 36.43
CA LEU A 400 -8.56 9.57 37.10
C LEU A 400 -9.61 9.99 38.15
N LYS A 401 -9.15 10.27 39.35
CA LYS A 401 -9.98 10.85 40.41
C LYS A 401 -9.77 12.37 40.42
N LYS A 402 -10.50 13.09 39.58
CA LYS A 402 -10.38 14.54 39.48
C LYS A 402 -10.95 15.24 40.70
N GLU A 403 -10.19 16.18 41.26
CA GLU A 403 -10.58 17.08 42.33
C GLU A 403 -10.04 18.49 42.06
N LYS A 404 -10.71 19.49 42.64
CA LYS A 404 -10.21 20.88 42.53
C LYS A 404 -9.18 21.14 43.64
N PHE A 405 -7.98 21.54 43.26
CA PHE A 405 -6.87 21.82 44.19
C PHE A 405 -6.04 23.03 43.74
N ASN A 406 -5.30 23.60 44.70
CA ASN A 406 -4.35 24.69 44.46
C ASN A 406 -3.02 24.09 43.95
N LEU A 407 -2.66 24.41 42.67
CA LEU A 407 -1.44 23.93 42.04
C LEU A 407 -0.18 24.52 42.68
N ASN A 408 -0.21 25.81 43.03
CA ASN A 408 0.95 26.49 43.65
C ASN A 408 1.32 25.79 44.97
N GLN A 409 0.35 25.45 45.81
CA GLN A 409 0.58 24.72 47.05
C GLN A 409 1.11 23.30 46.80
N LEU A 410 0.59 22.60 45.79
CA LEU A 410 1.05 21.26 45.43
C LEU A 410 2.55 21.29 45.04
N ILE A 411 2.96 22.26 44.23
CA ILE A 411 4.35 22.42 43.82
C ILE A 411 5.26 22.79 44.99
N LEU A 412 4.83 23.67 45.89
CA LEU A 412 5.60 24.01 47.10
C LEU A 412 5.82 22.78 47.99
N ASN A 413 4.80 21.94 48.15
CA ASN A 413 4.90 20.70 48.90
C ASN A 413 5.89 19.73 48.22
N ALA A 414 5.80 19.55 46.88
CA ALA A 414 6.72 18.70 46.14
C ALA A 414 8.18 19.20 46.23
N ILE A 415 8.41 20.51 46.25
CA ILE A 415 9.73 21.09 46.47
C ILE A 415 10.25 20.77 47.85
N THR A 416 9.42 20.90 48.88
CA THR A 416 9.76 20.61 50.27
C THR A 416 10.15 19.13 50.45
N ASP A 417 9.36 18.22 49.87
CA ASP A 417 9.64 16.78 49.84
C ASP A 417 10.98 16.46 49.14
N SER A 418 11.23 17.14 48.00
CA SER A 418 12.44 16.97 47.25
C SER A 418 13.69 17.51 47.99
N ARG A 419 13.56 18.62 48.73
CA ARG A 419 14.64 19.14 49.59
C ARG A 419 14.93 18.20 50.73
N ASN A 420 13.91 17.61 51.37
CA ASN A 420 14.08 16.60 52.42
C ASN A 420 14.75 15.34 51.88
N TYR A 421 14.45 14.93 50.65
CA TYR A 421 15.12 13.83 49.98
C TYR A 421 16.59 14.11 49.74
N ILE A 422 16.97 15.30 49.26
CA ILE A 422 18.36 15.74 49.09
C ILE A 422 19.09 15.75 50.43
N ALA A 423 18.48 16.27 51.49
CA ALA A 423 19.06 16.33 52.81
C ALA A 423 19.35 14.93 53.40
N SER A 424 18.43 13.97 53.18
CA SER A 424 18.63 12.59 53.64
C SER A 424 19.73 11.83 52.86
N GLU A 425 19.92 12.11 51.55
CA GLU A 425 21.01 11.54 50.77
C GLU A 425 22.37 12.20 51.07
N ASN A 426 22.39 13.50 51.41
CA ASN A 426 23.62 14.27 51.71
C ASN A 426 24.28 13.91 53.07
N MET A 427 23.58 13.21 53.96
CA MET A 427 24.21 12.62 55.17
C MET A 427 25.23 11.51 54.78
N SER A 428 25.19 11.02 53.53
CA SER A 428 26.08 9.96 53.03
C SER A 428 27.17 10.45 52.07
N SER A 429 27.13 11.68 51.56
CA SER A 429 28.12 12.21 50.60
C SER A 429 28.22 13.75 50.64
N ASN A 430 29.37 14.23 51.02
CA ASN A 430 29.73 15.64 51.33
C ASN A 430 29.78 16.56 50.09
N ASN A 431 28.81 16.72 49.18
CA ASN A 431 28.98 17.75 48.11
C ASN A 431 27.82 18.04 47.15
N ASN A 432 26.57 18.11 47.53
CA ASN A 432 25.55 18.55 46.58
C ASN A 432 24.92 19.89 46.98
N ASN A 433 25.49 21.01 46.47
CA ASN A 433 24.86 22.32 46.54
C ASN A 433 23.86 22.47 45.37
N ILE A 434 22.70 21.78 45.50
CA ILE A 434 21.58 21.94 44.56
C ILE A 434 20.54 22.86 45.18
N ASN A 435 20.22 23.97 44.49
CA ASN A 435 19.17 24.87 44.88
C ASN A 435 17.90 24.62 44.03
N ILE A 436 16.73 24.61 44.65
CA ILE A 436 15.44 24.44 43.96
C ILE A 436 14.63 25.74 44.11
N GLU A 437 14.36 26.42 43.01
CA GLU A 437 13.70 27.72 42.96
C GLU A 437 12.38 27.67 42.19
N PRO A 438 11.23 27.98 42.83
CA PRO A 438 9.98 28.16 42.13
C PRO A 438 9.87 29.60 41.55
N ILE A 439 9.39 29.73 40.31
CA ILE A 439 9.09 30.99 39.65
C ILE A 439 7.61 30.96 39.23
N PHE A 440 6.78 31.68 39.95
CA PHE A 440 5.38 31.87 39.63
C PHE A 440 5.25 33.15 38.78
N LYS A 441 4.92 33.03 37.50
CA LYS A 441 4.69 34.18 36.62
C LYS A 441 3.38 34.90 36.93
N GLU A 442 2.39 34.17 37.46
CA GLU A 442 1.12 34.71 37.91
C GLU A 442 1.20 35.10 39.37
N LYS A 443 0.61 36.27 39.71
CA LYS A 443 0.50 36.74 41.13
C LYS A 443 -0.66 36.12 41.91
N VAL A 444 -1.48 35.30 41.23
CA VAL A 444 -2.69 34.69 41.77
C VAL A 444 -2.54 33.16 41.82
N ASP A 445 -3.10 32.54 42.82
CA ASP A 445 -3.13 31.07 42.91
C ASP A 445 -3.88 30.42 41.77
N ILE A 446 -3.26 29.42 41.15
CA ILE A 446 -3.84 28.64 40.05
C ILE A 446 -4.55 27.40 40.60
N TYR A 447 -5.84 27.28 40.31
CA TYR A 447 -6.65 26.12 40.67
C TYR A 447 -6.87 25.23 39.44
N LEU A 448 -6.65 23.92 39.62
CA LEU A 448 -6.87 22.92 38.57
C LEU A 448 -7.92 21.90 39.04
N GLU A 449 -8.66 21.35 38.08
CA GLU A 449 -9.51 20.19 38.26
C GLU A 449 -8.86 18.97 37.61
N ALA A 450 -8.10 18.20 38.39
CA ALA A 450 -7.30 17.09 37.96
C ALA A 450 -7.15 16.04 39.06
N ASP A 451 -6.55 14.90 38.77
CA ASP A 451 -6.14 13.94 39.80
C ASP A 451 -4.89 14.44 40.52
N LYS A 452 -5.06 15.04 41.68
CA LYS A 452 -4.01 15.65 42.49
C LYS A 452 -2.86 14.69 42.75
N ASN A 453 -3.15 13.42 43.07
CA ASN A 453 -2.10 12.45 43.39
C ASN A 453 -1.29 12.09 42.14
N ARG A 454 -1.94 11.93 40.99
CA ARG A 454 -1.29 11.66 39.73
C ARG A 454 -0.45 12.86 39.24
N ILE A 455 -0.95 14.08 39.37
CA ILE A 455 -0.15 15.28 39.05
C ILE A 455 1.05 15.41 39.97
N ASN A 456 0.89 15.14 41.28
CA ASN A 456 1.99 15.10 42.23
C ASN A 456 3.05 14.05 41.83
N GLN A 457 2.64 12.86 41.40
CA GLN A 457 3.52 11.80 40.90
C GLN A 457 4.36 12.31 39.71
N VAL A 458 3.74 13.02 38.75
CA VAL A 458 4.45 13.62 37.60
C VAL A 458 5.49 14.63 38.07
N ILE A 459 5.12 15.58 38.94
CA ILE A 459 6.01 16.63 39.44
C ILE A 459 7.20 16.02 40.19
N LEU A 460 6.96 15.08 41.10
CA LEU A 460 8.01 14.41 41.87
C LEU A 460 8.94 13.62 40.95
N ASN A 461 8.42 12.89 39.98
CA ASN A 461 9.23 12.16 39.02
C ASN A 461 10.17 13.10 38.23
N LEU A 462 9.68 14.25 37.76
CA LEU A 462 10.50 15.22 37.04
C LEU A 462 11.53 15.88 37.95
N LEU A 463 11.18 16.21 39.21
CA LEU A 463 12.12 16.77 40.19
C LEU A 463 13.21 15.77 40.57
N VAL A 464 12.88 14.52 40.83
CA VAL A 464 13.85 13.46 41.12
C VAL A 464 14.80 13.26 39.94
N ASN A 465 14.31 13.30 38.72
CA ASN A 465 15.17 13.26 37.54
C ASN A 465 16.11 14.47 37.47
N ALA A 466 15.59 15.69 37.66
CA ALA A 466 16.40 16.91 37.68
C ALA A 466 17.49 16.86 38.74
N ILE A 467 17.19 16.42 39.96
CA ILE A 467 18.14 16.25 41.08
C ILE A 467 19.21 15.22 40.71
N ARG A 468 18.82 14.11 40.12
CA ARG A 468 19.72 13.02 39.75
C ARG A 468 20.75 13.42 38.70
N PHE A 469 20.35 14.23 37.70
CA PHE A 469 21.23 14.66 36.61
C PHE A 469 21.97 15.97 36.87
N THR A 470 21.65 16.67 37.97
CA THR A 470 22.33 17.88 38.41
C THR A 470 23.27 17.57 39.56
N LYS A 471 24.56 17.62 39.30
CA LYS A 471 25.58 17.41 40.38
C LYS A 471 25.73 18.66 41.24
N LYS A 472 25.65 19.85 40.68
CA LYS A 472 25.77 21.13 41.34
C LYS A 472 25.06 22.19 40.50
N GLY A 473 24.29 23.09 41.09
CA GLY A 473 23.62 24.17 40.38
C GLY A 473 22.18 24.38 40.83
N THR A 474 21.34 24.87 39.92
CA THR A 474 19.94 25.27 40.22
C THR A 474 18.95 24.49 39.42
N ILE A 475 17.86 24.07 40.04
CA ILE A 475 16.67 23.51 39.41
C ILE A 475 15.58 24.57 39.54
N THR A 476 15.04 25.05 38.42
CA THR A 476 14.03 26.10 38.37
C THR A 476 12.70 25.49 37.94
N ILE A 477 11.64 25.77 38.70
CA ILE A 477 10.26 25.37 38.36
C ILE A 477 9.51 26.60 37.95
N THR A 478 9.14 26.71 36.68
CA THR A 478 8.35 27.84 36.14
C THR A 478 6.92 27.42 35.93
N ILE A 479 5.98 28.28 36.35
CA ILE A 479 4.54 28.09 36.15
C ILE A 479 3.99 29.32 35.46
N GLU A 480 3.33 29.12 34.33
CA GLU A 480 2.72 30.17 33.54
C GLU A 480 1.43 29.73 32.89
N THR A 481 0.48 30.65 32.71
CA THR A 481 -0.75 30.42 31.96
C THR A 481 -0.57 30.91 30.53
N LYS A 482 -0.91 30.07 29.53
CA LYS A 482 -0.85 30.39 28.10
C LYS A 482 -2.19 30.14 27.43
N GLU A 483 -2.48 30.87 26.36
CA GLU A 483 -3.59 30.56 25.46
C GLU A 483 -3.22 29.33 24.60
N ARG A 484 -4.20 28.50 24.31
CA ARG A 484 -3.98 27.27 23.51
C ARG A 484 -3.84 27.64 22.03
N GLU A 485 -2.72 27.34 21.40
CA GLU A 485 -2.34 27.79 20.05
C GLU A 485 -3.23 27.24 18.89
N TYR A 486 -4.21 26.35 19.14
CA TYR A 486 -4.91 25.62 18.08
C TYR A 486 -6.44 25.53 18.18
N ASP A 487 -7.09 26.26 19.11
CA ASP A 487 -8.55 26.28 19.20
C ASP A 487 -9.08 27.73 19.18
N ASP A 488 -10.03 27.99 18.29
CA ASP A 488 -10.74 29.27 18.14
C ASP A 488 -11.56 29.70 19.38
N VAL A 489 -11.47 28.98 20.51
CA VAL A 489 -12.33 29.16 21.70
C VAL A 489 -11.61 29.81 22.89
N GLY A 490 -10.34 30.20 22.76
CA GLY A 490 -9.63 30.92 23.83
C GLY A 490 -9.40 30.11 25.13
N ASP A 491 -9.31 28.80 25.04
CA ASP A 491 -9.03 27.92 26.18
C ASP A 491 -7.61 28.15 26.72
N LYS A 492 -7.53 28.41 28.03
CA LYS A 492 -6.25 28.62 28.73
C LYS A 492 -5.68 27.28 29.20
N VAL A 493 -4.37 27.15 29.08
CA VAL A 493 -3.59 26.02 29.64
C VAL A 493 -2.56 26.55 30.61
N VAL A 494 -2.36 25.83 31.71
CA VAL A 494 -1.21 26.08 32.58
C VAL A 494 -0.04 25.22 32.11
N VAL A 495 1.12 25.84 31.95
CA VAL A 495 2.38 25.17 31.59
C VAL A 495 3.27 25.17 32.81
N ILE A 496 3.75 23.97 33.16
CA ILE A 496 4.73 23.75 34.22
C ILE A 496 6.02 23.29 33.54
N ALA A 497 7.11 24.01 33.76
CA ALA A 497 8.44 23.69 33.22
C ALA A 497 9.44 23.52 34.36
N ILE A 498 10.16 22.39 34.34
CA ILE A 498 11.23 22.06 35.28
C ILE A 498 12.53 22.09 34.51
N LYS A 499 13.34 23.14 34.75
CA LYS A 499 14.64 23.36 34.13
C LYS A 499 15.74 22.95 35.08
N ASP A 500 16.64 22.12 34.66
CA ASP A 500 17.86 21.72 35.40
C ASP A 500 19.10 22.32 34.74
N SER A 501 20.19 22.40 35.53
CA SER A 501 21.54 22.80 35.09
C SER A 501 22.48 21.60 34.97
N GLY A 502 21.94 20.43 34.64
CA GLY A 502 22.67 19.16 34.59
C GLY A 502 23.38 18.88 33.27
N THR A 503 23.48 17.61 32.92
CA THR A 503 24.20 17.16 31.72
C THR A 503 23.42 17.26 30.42
N GLY A 504 22.12 17.59 30.49
CA GLY A 504 21.22 17.58 29.33
C GLY A 504 20.86 16.18 28.86
N ILE A 505 20.10 16.13 27.74
CA ILE A 505 19.58 14.90 27.14
C ILE A 505 20.45 14.51 25.95
N ALA A 506 21.00 13.29 25.97
CA ALA A 506 21.82 12.77 24.88
C ALA A 506 21.00 12.56 23.59
N ALA A 507 21.52 12.98 22.43
CA ALA A 507 20.83 12.91 21.14
C ALA A 507 20.29 11.50 20.79
N LYS A 508 20.98 10.43 21.16
CA LYS A 508 20.56 9.05 20.92
C LYS A 508 19.28 8.65 21.69
N ILE A 509 19.01 9.30 22.82
CA ILE A 509 17.87 8.97 23.70
C ILE A 509 16.68 9.86 23.41
N PHE A 510 16.91 11.05 22.89
CA PHE A 510 15.87 12.03 22.64
C PHE A 510 14.64 11.46 21.92
N PRO A 511 14.76 10.66 20.82
CA PRO A 511 13.62 10.06 20.13
C PRO A 511 12.86 9.01 20.96
N LYS A 512 13.50 8.45 21.98
CA LYS A 512 12.94 7.37 22.82
C LYS A 512 12.66 7.82 24.25
N LEU A 513 12.82 9.10 24.57
CA LEU A 513 12.81 9.64 25.93
C LEU A 513 11.54 9.28 26.74
N PHE A 514 10.40 9.27 26.10
CA PHE A 514 9.10 8.95 26.69
C PHE A 514 8.63 7.52 26.40
N THR A 515 9.53 6.63 25.96
CA THR A 515 9.20 5.20 25.77
C THR A 515 9.55 4.40 27.03
N LYS A 516 8.99 3.20 27.15
CA LYS A 516 9.25 2.30 28.27
C LYS A 516 10.74 1.93 28.35
N PHE A 517 11.29 1.95 29.59
CA PHE A 517 12.69 1.60 29.89
C PHE A 517 13.75 2.47 29.21
N ALA A 518 13.41 3.65 28.72
CA ALA A 518 14.38 4.62 28.24
C ALA A 518 15.22 5.16 29.41
N SER A 519 16.37 4.59 29.68
CA SER A 519 17.29 5.04 30.73
C SER A 519 18.72 5.07 30.22
N VAL A 520 19.48 6.12 30.62
CA VAL A 520 20.93 6.28 30.33
C VAL A 520 21.78 5.77 31.48
N SER A 521 21.24 5.67 32.69
CA SER A 521 22.00 5.46 33.91
C SER A 521 21.58 4.21 34.67
N GLN A 522 22.57 3.50 35.26
CA GLN A 522 22.32 2.44 36.23
C GLN A 522 21.58 3.04 37.44
N GLY A 523 20.31 2.70 37.63
CA GLY A 523 19.55 3.07 38.83
C GLY A 523 18.18 3.70 38.62
N GLY A 524 17.71 3.93 37.40
CA GLY A 524 16.35 4.34 37.12
C GLY A 524 15.59 3.28 36.33
N THR A 525 14.29 3.07 36.64
CA THR A 525 13.44 2.08 35.98
C THR A 525 13.21 2.39 34.50
N GLY A 526 13.40 3.67 34.07
CA GLY A 526 13.05 4.15 32.73
C GLY A 526 11.55 4.14 32.44
N LEU A 527 10.71 3.94 33.46
CA LEU A 527 9.26 3.94 33.34
C LEU A 527 8.65 5.29 33.71
N GLY A 528 9.30 6.06 34.58
CA GLY A 528 8.73 7.28 35.14
C GLY A 528 8.30 8.31 34.08
N LEU A 529 9.13 8.62 33.07
CA LEU A 529 8.77 9.56 32.02
C LEU A 529 7.64 9.05 31.10
N PHE A 530 7.62 7.74 30.83
CA PHE A 530 6.52 7.12 30.10
C PHE A 530 5.21 7.24 30.86
N ILE A 531 5.19 6.91 32.16
CA ILE A 531 4.04 7.03 33.05
C ILE A 531 3.59 8.49 33.14
N SER A 532 4.53 9.41 33.38
CA SER A 532 4.25 10.86 33.47
C SER A 532 3.57 11.40 32.21
N LYS A 533 4.09 11.04 31.02
CA LYS A 533 3.50 11.45 29.75
C LYS A 533 2.04 10.94 29.62
N ASN A 534 1.80 9.68 29.89
CA ASN A 534 0.46 9.10 29.80
C ASN A 534 -0.51 9.68 30.82
N ILE A 535 -0.06 9.99 32.05
CA ILE A 535 -0.88 10.70 33.04
C ILE A 535 -1.29 12.08 32.51
N ILE A 536 -0.36 12.86 31.97
CA ILE A 536 -0.64 14.20 31.43
C ILE A 536 -1.58 14.12 30.22
N GLU A 537 -1.35 13.18 29.31
CA GLU A 537 -2.22 12.98 28.13
C GLU A 537 -3.63 12.53 28.54
N ALA A 538 -3.77 11.69 29.58
CA ALA A 538 -5.08 11.32 30.13
C ALA A 538 -5.83 12.50 30.75
N HIS A 539 -5.14 13.54 31.20
CA HIS A 539 -5.73 14.81 31.64
C HIS A 539 -6.01 15.79 30.50
N GLY A 540 -5.79 15.41 29.23
CA GLY A 540 -5.95 16.28 28.05
C GLY A 540 -4.81 17.30 27.86
N GLY A 541 -3.68 17.09 28.54
CA GLY A 541 -2.49 17.90 28.43
C GLY A 541 -1.46 17.35 27.44
N ARG A 542 -0.28 17.98 27.39
CA ARG A 542 0.86 17.59 26.56
C ARG A 542 2.15 17.63 27.40
N MET A 543 3.10 16.73 27.11
CA MET A 543 4.41 16.69 27.75
C MET A 543 5.52 16.70 26.70
N TRP A 544 6.58 17.50 26.92
CA TRP A 544 7.75 17.60 26.04
C TRP A 544 9.03 17.88 26.84
N ALA A 545 10.17 17.80 26.18
CA ALA A 545 11.47 18.12 26.75
C ALA A 545 12.37 18.77 25.70
N GLU A 546 13.31 19.57 26.15
CA GLU A 546 14.29 20.24 25.31
C GLU A 546 15.62 20.42 26.06
N ASN A 547 16.74 20.48 25.34
CA ASN A 547 18.01 20.89 25.92
C ASN A 547 18.07 22.44 26.01
N ASN A 548 18.68 22.95 27.08
CA ASN A 548 18.80 24.40 27.26
C ASN A 548 19.74 25.00 26.21
N GLN A 549 19.31 26.08 25.53
CA GLN A 549 20.04 26.66 24.39
C GLN A 549 21.35 27.33 24.77
N ASN A 550 21.45 28.00 25.95
CA ASN A 550 22.58 28.79 26.37
C ASN A 550 23.25 28.25 27.63
N ASP A 551 22.68 27.21 28.27
CA ASP A 551 23.14 26.62 29.53
C ASP A 551 23.22 25.11 29.37
N ASN A 552 24.09 24.48 30.17
CA ASN A 552 24.02 23.02 30.31
C ASN A 552 22.70 22.61 30.97
N GLY A 553 22.20 21.40 30.67
CA GLY A 553 20.99 20.84 31.27
C GLY A 553 19.81 20.74 30.32
N ALA A 554 18.69 20.35 30.86
CA ALA A 554 17.44 20.14 30.12
C ALA A 554 16.24 20.81 30.78
N THR A 555 15.20 21.02 30.02
CA THR A 555 13.90 21.50 30.48
C THR A 555 12.85 20.46 30.11
N PHE A 556 12.15 19.96 31.15
CA PHE A 556 10.97 19.11 30.99
C PHE A 556 9.73 19.92 31.26
N SER A 557 8.81 19.94 30.34
CA SER A 557 7.60 20.75 30.40
C SER A 557 6.35 19.90 30.19
N PHE A 558 5.26 20.28 30.86
CA PHE A 558 3.94 19.74 30.56
C PHE A 558 2.86 20.82 30.70
N SER A 559 1.77 20.63 29.97
CA SER A 559 0.59 21.52 30.03
C SER A 559 -0.63 20.78 30.54
N LEU A 560 -1.51 21.50 31.23
CA LEU A 560 -2.81 21.01 31.69
C LEU A 560 -3.89 22.04 31.35
N PRO A 561 -5.11 21.63 30.95
CA PRO A 561 -6.22 22.55 30.73
C PRO A 561 -6.64 23.20 32.05
N THR A 562 -6.93 24.51 32.05
CA THR A 562 -7.51 25.18 33.19
C THR A 562 -9.02 24.97 33.18
N ALA A 563 -9.64 24.82 34.34
CA ALA A 563 -11.08 24.65 34.49
C ALA A 563 -11.84 25.94 34.14
N THR A 564 -12.08 26.18 32.84
CA THR A 564 -13.08 27.15 32.39
C THR A 564 -13.96 26.47 31.35
N HIS A 565 -15.21 26.16 31.73
CA HIS A 565 -16.29 25.54 30.95
C HIS A 565 -16.18 24.03 30.68
N ALA A 566 -16.31 23.22 31.76
CA ALA A 566 -16.85 21.88 31.62
C ALA A 566 -18.38 21.95 31.55
N ASN A 567 -18.95 22.22 30.39
CA ASN A 567 -20.34 21.88 30.10
C ASN A 567 -20.37 21.04 28.79
N ASN A 568 -20.76 19.77 29.00
CA ASN A 568 -21.39 18.87 28.04
C ASN A 568 -20.74 18.70 26.69
N ASP A 569 -19.82 17.70 26.55
CA ASP A 569 -19.99 16.66 25.54
C ASP A 569 -18.84 15.62 25.64
N ILE A 570 -19.03 14.65 26.56
CA ILE A 570 -18.22 13.43 26.56
C ILE A 570 -18.96 12.39 25.71
N SER A 571 -19.06 12.63 24.42
CA SER A 571 -19.39 11.61 23.44
C SER A 571 -19.08 12.11 22.03
N ARG A 572 -17.84 12.04 21.61
CA ARG A 572 -17.39 12.03 20.20
C ARG A 572 -15.98 12.59 20.05
N VAL A 573 -14.96 11.77 20.26
CA VAL A 573 -13.77 11.81 19.40
C VAL A 573 -13.09 10.45 19.43
N PRO A 574 -13.07 9.68 18.34
CA PRO A 574 -12.22 8.51 18.23
C PRO A 574 -10.77 8.96 18.06
N TYR A 575 -9.91 8.35 18.82
CA TYR A 575 -8.45 8.49 18.78
C TYR A 575 -7.94 8.26 17.36
N ARG A 576 -7.71 9.31 16.60
CA ARG A 576 -6.93 9.25 15.35
C ARG A 576 -5.46 9.44 15.70
N GLN A 577 -4.71 8.35 15.62
CA GLN A 577 -3.26 8.42 15.50
C GLN A 577 -2.90 9.30 14.30
N ARG A 578 -2.40 10.50 14.52
CA ARG A 578 -1.65 11.25 13.52
C ARG A 578 -0.18 10.98 13.74
N GLN A 579 0.40 10.25 12.79
CA GLN A 579 1.84 10.15 12.60
C GLN A 579 2.40 11.53 12.25
N TRP A 580 3.48 11.87 12.94
CA TRP A 580 4.46 12.88 12.53
C TRP A 580 5.78 12.18 12.24
#